data_bcab8c468089776d8f45963677baa1c8
#
_entry.id   bcab8c468089776d8f45963677baa1c8
#
_cell.length_a   1.000
_cell.length_b   1.000
_cell.length_c   1.000
_cell.angle_alpha   90.00
_cell.angle_beta   90.00
_cell.angle_gamma   90.00
#
_symmetry.space_group_name_H-M   'P 1'
#
loop_
_entity.id
_entity.type
_entity.pdbx_description
1 polymer ?
#
loop_
_entity_poly.entity_id
_entity_poly.type
_entity_poly.pdbx_seq_one_letter_code
_entity_poly.pdbx_strand_id
1 'polypeptide(L)'
;MALLLPFTAQAQFNYSASNATTVAGTYTDLGTGGTAIATANPDDANSTAQAIGFPFSFNGTTFTQFILNTNGLIKLGAVAPATAALYYDNFTGGAGVDPLSSAAAAETNLIMPFNFDLEQGISGTADFRVQTTGTAPNRVCTIQWKNLKDKAEPGTGAPTQYSNFSFQAKLYESGNIEFVYNTAIASANATATRFPNVGLKGSSTAANQLTLALKRIPSAPWSATTFINQNYGTSSHNVNRVGLPDAGQTYRFLPTVLPSNDAAVTAIYTLGTVSSIYGSPVTAQALVTNMGSAAQTNLAVTLTVSGATTYTNTQTVATLAPGASTTVTFTYPVSATTGTNTLAVSIPADELATNNTQAFAQTVSANTLSYVSGTTIDGSVGAGVAVAGSVIAIGYRTTGAAAVTSVSPVFAGTTTAPATYQVLVYGAAANGQPGTLLYTSPVRPRPAGAAGIVTTETVAIPNITVNGGFFVSLKTIGANNLSVAYQTEVPLRGGTFFYTTTNGTTWTDINTATLNSRLAVNVGLSTVTATRNEALAAAVSVAPNPAHQRFTLGVPAGSLRTASATLANTLGQVVATRQLNLPAAGGSTDFDVSRLAAGIYTLTLQSGNDLVVKRVVVE
;
A
#
# COMPACT_ATOMS: atom_id res chain seq x y z
N MET A 1 15.74 -16.53 -8.34
CA MET A 1 15.48 -15.65 -9.48
C MET A 1 14.28 -14.81 -9.06
N ALA A 2 14.52 -13.59 -8.55
CA ALA A 2 13.47 -12.69 -8.10
C ALA A 2 12.83 -12.07 -9.35
N LEU A 3 11.54 -12.28 -9.54
CA LEU A 3 10.76 -11.63 -10.60
C LEU A 3 10.62 -10.17 -10.19
N LEU A 4 11.42 -9.28 -10.79
CA LEU A 4 11.17 -7.85 -10.78
C LEU A 4 9.92 -7.59 -11.63
N LEU A 5 8.76 -7.47 -10.98
CA LEU A 5 7.60 -6.86 -11.61
C LEU A 5 7.94 -5.39 -11.87
N PRO A 6 7.77 -4.88 -13.10
CA PRO A 6 7.96 -3.47 -13.35
C PRO A 6 6.85 -2.72 -12.62
N PHE A 7 7.21 -1.96 -11.58
CA PHE A 7 6.35 -0.89 -11.11
C PHE A 7 6.25 0.12 -12.25
N THR A 8 5.08 0.26 -12.84
CA THR A 8 4.81 1.38 -13.74
C THR A 8 4.90 2.63 -12.89
N ALA A 9 5.96 3.41 -13.09
CA ALA A 9 6.05 4.76 -12.53
C ALA A 9 4.82 5.52 -13.02
N GLN A 10 3.87 5.80 -12.13
CA GLN A 10 2.77 6.70 -12.45
C GLN A 10 3.36 8.10 -12.41
N ALA A 11 3.29 8.81 -13.53
CA ALA A 11 3.70 10.21 -13.58
C ALA A 11 2.96 10.98 -12.46
N GLN A 12 3.72 11.75 -11.68
CA GLN A 12 3.14 12.54 -10.61
C GLN A 12 2.26 13.64 -11.20
N PHE A 13 1.00 13.69 -10.76
CA PHE A 13 0.07 14.72 -11.20
C PHE A 13 0.55 16.08 -10.70
N ASN A 14 0.81 16.98 -11.65
CA ASN A 14 1.46 18.26 -11.37
C ASN A 14 0.51 19.40 -11.02
N TYR A 15 -0.73 19.10 -10.61
CA TYR A 15 -1.67 20.10 -10.10
C TYR A 15 -2.16 19.67 -8.72
N SER A 16 -2.22 20.63 -7.79
CA SER A 16 -2.70 20.38 -6.44
C SER A 16 -3.74 21.41 -6.02
N ALA A 17 -4.60 21.05 -5.07
CA ALA A 17 -5.62 21.95 -4.52
C ALA A 17 -4.99 23.20 -3.86
N SER A 18 -3.79 23.09 -3.30
CA SER A 18 -3.05 24.22 -2.72
C SER A 18 -2.61 25.27 -3.76
N ASN A 19 -2.47 24.87 -5.02
CA ASN A 19 -2.08 25.73 -6.14
C ASN A 19 -3.27 26.10 -7.03
N ALA A 20 -4.48 25.79 -6.59
CA ALA A 20 -5.72 26.18 -7.24
C ALA A 20 -6.39 27.33 -6.48
N THR A 21 -6.95 28.28 -7.19
CA THR A 21 -7.56 29.47 -6.60
C THR A 21 -8.69 30.03 -7.46
N THR A 22 -9.57 30.81 -6.82
CA THR A 22 -10.56 31.64 -7.51
C THR A 22 -9.97 33.02 -7.77
N VAL A 23 -10.15 33.53 -8.99
CA VAL A 23 -9.69 34.87 -9.37
C VAL A 23 -10.74 35.57 -10.23
N ALA A 24 -10.68 36.89 -10.32
CA ALA A 24 -11.40 37.63 -11.33
C ALA A 24 -10.64 37.52 -12.68
N GLY A 25 -11.34 37.09 -13.71
CA GLY A 25 -10.84 37.00 -15.07
C GLY A 25 -11.74 37.70 -16.08
N THR A 26 -11.51 37.44 -17.36
CA THR A 26 -12.33 38.01 -18.43
C THR A 26 -12.78 36.92 -19.38
N TYR A 27 -14.09 36.74 -19.50
CA TYR A 27 -14.68 35.95 -20.58
C TYR A 27 -14.69 36.81 -21.85
N THR A 28 -14.07 36.32 -22.91
CA THR A 28 -14.10 36.96 -24.24
C THR A 28 -14.64 35.95 -25.23
N ASP A 29 -15.81 36.24 -25.77
CA ASP A 29 -16.43 35.39 -26.80
C ASP A 29 -15.50 35.32 -28.02
N LEU A 30 -15.18 34.11 -28.47
CA LEU A 30 -14.37 33.88 -29.67
C LEU A 30 -15.09 34.33 -30.97
N GLY A 31 -16.41 34.45 -30.93
CA GLY A 31 -17.19 34.90 -32.07
C GLY A 31 -16.86 34.11 -33.34
N THR A 32 -16.50 34.81 -34.41
CA THR A 32 -16.01 34.21 -35.66
C THR A 32 -14.47 34.08 -35.73
N GLY A 33 -13.75 34.56 -34.71
CA GLY A 33 -12.29 34.61 -34.69
C GLY A 33 -11.63 33.26 -34.39
N GLY A 34 -12.34 32.32 -33.76
CA GLY A 34 -11.86 30.97 -33.47
C GLY A 34 -12.24 29.96 -34.54
N THR A 35 -11.50 28.85 -34.60
CA THR A 35 -11.85 27.70 -35.44
C THR A 35 -13.05 26.98 -34.83
N ALA A 36 -14.12 26.75 -35.59
CA ALA A 36 -15.28 25.97 -35.14
C ALA A 36 -14.88 24.49 -34.96
N ILE A 37 -15.31 23.91 -33.87
CA ILE A 37 -15.13 22.50 -33.56
C ILE A 37 -16.43 21.78 -33.93
N ALA A 38 -16.34 20.92 -34.93
CA ALA A 38 -17.50 20.12 -35.37
C ALA A 38 -17.75 18.95 -34.41
N THR A 39 -19.00 18.77 -34.01
CA THR A 39 -19.51 17.63 -33.25
C THR A 39 -20.73 17.04 -33.94
N ALA A 40 -21.05 15.77 -33.70
CA ALA A 40 -22.22 15.11 -34.32
C ALA A 40 -23.55 15.75 -33.88
N ASN A 41 -23.59 16.25 -32.65
CA ASN A 41 -24.74 16.95 -32.06
C ASN A 41 -24.24 17.84 -30.90
N PRO A 42 -25.06 18.76 -30.35
CA PRO A 42 -24.67 19.60 -29.20
C PRO A 42 -24.93 18.96 -27.83
N ASP A 43 -25.39 17.73 -27.77
CA ASP A 43 -25.69 16.94 -26.57
C ASP A 43 -24.53 15.94 -26.32
N ASP A 44 -24.73 14.67 -26.51
CA ASP A 44 -23.75 13.63 -26.29
C ASP A 44 -22.82 13.40 -27.50
N ALA A 45 -21.76 14.16 -27.64
CA ALA A 45 -20.80 14.00 -28.74
C ALA A 45 -19.35 14.31 -28.34
N ASN A 46 -18.42 13.59 -28.97
CA ASN A 46 -17.01 13.91 -28.97
C ASN A 46 -16.62 14.53 -30.33
N SER A 47 -15.74 15.51 -30.32
CA SER A 47 -15.12 16.04 -31.56
C SER A 47 -14.06 15.06 -32.10
N THR A 48 -13.58 15.33 -33.29
CA THR A 48 -12.25 14.85 -33.73
C THR A 48 -11.15 15.57 -32.96
N ALA A 49 -9.90 15.06 -33.05
CA ALA A 49 -8.75 15.69 -32.42
C ALA A 49 -8.52 17.12 -32.91
N GLN A 50 -8.39 18.06 -31.96
CA GLN A 50 -8.15 19.48 -32.20
C GLN A 50 -6.75 19.85 -31.77
N ALA A 51 -6.09 20.79 -32.45
CA ALA A 51 -4.75 21.24 -32.12
C ALA A 51 -4.77 22.22 -30.93
N ILE A 52 -3.85 22.03 -29.96
CA ILE A 52 -3.57 23.00 -28.87
C ILE A 52 -2.78 24.20 -29.43
N GLY A 53 -1.94 23.99 -30.44
CA GLY A 53 -1.10 25.01 -31.06
C GLY A 53 0.30 25.15 -30.43
N PHE A 54 0.58 24.40 -29.35
CA PHE A 54 1.89 24.31 -28.69
C PHE A 54 1.97 23.00 -27.88
N PRO A 55 3.19 22.55 -27.49
CA PRO A 55 3.37 21.46 -26.54
C PRO A 55 2.85 21.87 -25.17
N PHE A 56 1.86 21.15 -24.63
CA PHE A 56 1.26 21.37 -23.33
C PHE A 56 1.58 20.18 -22.40
N SER A 57 2.23 20.46 -21.27
CA SER A 57 2.60 19.43 -20.29
C SER A 57 1.48 19.25 -19.28
N PHE A 58 1.02 17.99 -19.12
CA PHE A 58 0.00 17.62 -18.15
C PHE A 58 0.28 16.21 -17.63
N ASN A 59 0.29 16.04 -16.32
CA ASN A 59 0.53 14.74 -15.67
C ASN A 59 1.82 14.04 -16.20
N GLY A 60 2.91 14.79 -16.33
CA GLY A 60 4.20 14.29 -16.82
C GLY A 60 4.24 13.92 -18.30
N THR A 61 3.17 14.17 -19.06
CA THR A 61 3.08 13.87 -20.49
C THR A 61 2.86 15.16 -21.28
N THR A 62 3.50 15.25 -22.44
CA THR A 62 3.31 16.38 -23.36
C THR A 62 2.25 16.07 -24.40
N PHE A 63 1.26 16.95 -24.52
CA PHE A 63 0.16 16.87 -25.47
C PHE A 63 0.22 18.02 -26.48
N THR A 64 -0.19 17.77 -27.71
CA THR A 64 -0.33 18.77 -28.77
C THR A 64 -1.78 18.86 -29.29
N GLN A 65 -2.63 17.94 -28.85
CA GLN A 65 -4.02 17.80 -29.29
C GLN A 65 -4.94 17.52 -28.09
N PHE A 66 -6.23 17.76 -28.29
CA PHE A 66 -7.30 17.40 -27.39
C PHE A 66 -8.55 16.96 -28.15
N ILE A 67 -9.46 16.24 -27.48
CA ILE A 67 -10.83 15.95 -27.92
C ILE A 67 -11.76 16.80 -27.05
N LEU A 68 -12.66 17.55 -27.68
CA LEU A 68 -13.74 18.24 -26.97
C LEU A 68 -14.93 17.27 -26.83
N ASN A 69 -15.49 17.21 -25.63
CA ASN A 69 -16.79 16.57 -25.36
C ASN A 69 -17.84 17.66 -25.09
N THR A 70 -19.01 17.52 -25.70
CA THR A 70 -20.11 18.50 -25.61
C THR A 70 -20.60 18.69 -24.17
N ASN A 71 -20.44 17.69 -23.31
CA ASN A 71 -20.77 17.73 -21.89
C ASN A 71 -19.70 18.46 -21.04
N GLY A 72 -19.02 19.46 -21.61
CA GLY A 72 -18.21 20.44 -20.86
C GLY A 72 -16.89 19.91 -20.34
N LEU A 73 -16.22 19.02 -21.07
CA LEU A 73 -14.86 18.60 -20.78
C LEU A 73 -14.00 18.50 -22.05
N ILE A 74 -12.70 18.51 -21.87
CA ILE A 74 -11.75 18.03 -22.89
C ILE A 74 -10.94 16.86 -22.34
N LYS A 75 -10.57 15.96 -23.24
CA LYS A 75 -9.57 14.91 -23.02
C LYS A 75 -8.31 15.28 -23.78
N LEU A 76 -7.18 15.36 -23.11
CA LEU A 76 -5.89 15.60 -23.76
C LEU A 76 -5.44 14.35 -24.56
N GLY A 77 -4.87 14.59 -25.73
CA GLY A 77 -4.47 13.57 -26.71
C GLY A 77 -5.43 13.46 -27.90
N ALA A 78 -5.19 12.47 -28.77
CA ALA A 78 -5.90 12.28 -30.03
C ALA A 78 -6.97 11.17 -29.96
N VAL A 79 -7.10 10.47 -28.84
CA VAL A 79 -8.06 9.36 -28.66
C VAL A 79 -9.24 9.84 -27.84
N ALA A 80 -10.44 9.70 -28.39
CA ALA A 80 -11.68 10.09 -27.71
C ALA A 80 -11.94 9.25 -26.44
N PRO A 81 -12.73 9.78 -25.47
CA PRO A 81 -13.33 8.98 -24.42
C PRO A 81 -14.10 7.78 -24.97
N ALA A 82 -14.26 6.73 -24.16
CA ALA A 82 -14.97 5.51 -24.56
C ALA A 82 -16.47 5.77 -24.81
N THR A 83 -17.03 6.78 -24.14
CA THR A 83 -18.42 7.22 -24.33
C THR A 83 -18.50 8.72 -24.51
N ALA A 84 -19.50 9.19 -25.24
CA ALA A 84 -19.82 10.62 -25.35
C ALA A 84 -20.67 11.11 -24.16
N ALA A 85 -21.51 10.24 -23.58
CA ALA A 85 -22.27 10.52 -22.36
C ALA A 85 -21.34 10.37 -21.12
N LEU A 86 -20.34 11.26 -21.02
CA LEU A 86 -19.33 11.26 -19.97
C LEU A 86 -19.62 12.41 -18.99
N TYR A 87 -20.42 12.13 -17.96
CA TYR A 87 -20.80 13.04 -16.88
C TYR A 87 -21.32 12.25 -15.68
N TYR A 88 -21.32 12.87 -14.51
CA TYR A 88 -21.93 12.27 -13.32
C TYR A 88 -23.45 12.27 -13.46
N ASP A 89 -24.02 11.08 -13.37
CA ASP A 89 -25.46 10.87 -13.33
C ASP A 89 -25.86 10.38 -11.94
N ASN A 90 -26.67 11.14 -11.24
CA ASN A 90 -27.09 10.80 -9.88
C ASN A 90 -28.33 9.87 -9.89
N PHE A 91 -28.74 9.42 -11.05
CA PHE A 91 -29.94 8.63 -11.29
C PHE A 91 -29.60 7.15 -11.60
N THR A 92 -30.24 6.21 -10.89
CA THR A 92 -30.07 4.78 -11.15
C THR A 92 -30.69 4.39 -12.50
N GLY A 93 -29.86 4.05 -13.48
CA GLY A 93 -30.27 3.71 -14.85
C GLY A 93 -30.10 4.84 -15.86
N GLY A 94 -29.48 5.94 -15.49
CA GLY A 94 -29.01 6.98 -16.39
C GLY A 94 -27.94 6.49 -17.36
N ALA A 95 -27.77 7.20 -18.49
CA ALA A 95 -26.79 6.85 -19.53
C ALA A 95 -25.39 7.40 -19.24
N GLY A 96 -25.24 8.31 -18.26
CA GLY A 96 -23.98 8.96 -17.94
C GLY A 96 -22.97 8.04 -17.29
N VAL A 97 -21.70 8.18 -17.70
CA VAL A 97 -20.55 7.56 -17.04
C VAL A 97 -19.80 8.66 -16.29
N ASP A 98 -19.71 8.54 -14.96
CA ASP A 98 -18.99 9.53 -14.16
C ASP A 98 -17.48 9.48 -14.45
N PRO A 99 -16.90 10.54 -15.03
CA PRO A 99 -15.48 10.57 -15.37
C PRO A 99 -14.56 10.48 -14.15
N LEU A 100 -15.01 10.88 -12.96
CA LEU A 100 -14.18 10.87 -11.74
C LEU A 100 -14.05 9.46 -11.15
N SER A 101 -15.07 8.63 -11.30
CA SER A 101 -15.09 7.25 -10.78
C SER A 101 -14.63 6.21 -11.80
N SER A 102 -14.56 6.57 -13.09
CA SER A 102 -14.12 5.66 -14.14
C SER A 102 -12.62 5.38 -14.07
N ALA A 103 -12.26 4.09 -14.05
CA ALA A 103 -10.87 3.62 -14.15
C ALA A 103 -10.43 3.31 -15.59
N ALA A 104 -11.29 3.57 -16.60
CA ALA A 104 -10.99 3.30 -17.99
C ALA A 104 -9.83 4.17 -18.50
N ALA A 105 -8.89 3.56 -19.22
CA ALA A 105 -7.73 4.28 -19.78
C ALA A 105 -8.15 5.38 -20.79
N ALA A 106 -9.30 5.22 -21.43
CA ALA A 106 -9.86 6.24 -22.32
C ALA A 106 -10.37 7.49 -21.58
N GLU A 107 -10.55 7.44 -20.25
CA GLU A 107 -11.12 8.51 -19.42
C GLU A 107 -10.09 9.08 -18.45
N THR A 108 -8.88 9.27 -18.94
CA THR A 108 -7.75 9.88 -18.24
C THR A 108 -7.34 11.19 -18.90
N ASN A 109 -6.57 12.01 -18.17
CA ASN A 109 -6.06 13.31 -18.62
C ASN A 109 -7.22 14.25 -19.07
N LEU A 110 -8.19 14.40 -18.14
CA LEU A 110 -9.39 15.19 -18.36
C LEU A 110 -9.26 16.59 -17.73
N ILE A 111 -9.74 17.59 -18.48
CA ILE A 111 -9.90 18.98 -18.02
C ILE A 111 -11.39 19.30 -18.13
N MET A 112 -12.04 19.56 -17.00
CA MET A 112 -13.50 19.65 -16.86
C MET A 112 -13.89 21.06 -16.36
N PRO A 113 -14.04 22.05 -17.25
CA PRO A 113 -14.47 23.38 -16.84
C PRO A 113 -15.91 23.38 -16.27
N PHE A 114 -16.81 22.58 -16.84
CA PHE A 114 -18.17 22.40 -16.32
C PHE A 114 -18.75 21.09 -16.91
N ASN A 115 -18.31 19.97 -16.37
CA ASN A 115 -18.76 18.68 -16.87
C ASN A 115 -20.10 18.29 -16.26
N PHE A 116 -21.10 18.24 -17.10
CA PHE A 116 -22.49 17.91 -16.78
C PHE A 116 -23.22 17.42 -18.04
N ASP A 117 -24.39 16.81 -17.91
CA ASP A 117 -25.29 16.54 -19.03
C ASP A 117 -25.80 17.87 -19.61
N LEU A 118 -25.23 18.28 -20.75
CA LEU A 118 -25.44 19.57 -21.37
C LEU A 118 -26.10 19.40 -22.74
N GLU A 119 -27.00 20.32 -23.06
CA GLU A 119 -27.64 20.42 -24.36
C GLU A 119 -27.70 21.88 -24.84
N GLN A 120 -28.16 22.11 -26.06
CA GLN A 120 -28.29 23.46 -26.61
C GLN A 120 -29.18 24.34 -25.73
N GLY A 121 -28.74 25.55 -25.44
CA GLY A 121 -29.48 26.57 -24.71
C GLY A 121 -30.72 27.07 -25.43
N ILE A 122 -31.57 27.79 -24.70
CA ILE A 122 -32.85 28.28 -25.24
C ILE A 122 -32.63 29.42 -26.26
N SER A 123 -31.55 30.21 -26.07
CA SER A 123 -31.22 31.33 -26.96
C SER A 123 -29.87 31.11 -27.63
N GLY A 124 -29.86 31.25 -28.95
CA GLY A 124 -28.68 31.01 -29.78
C GLY A 124 -28.41 29.53 -30.07
N THR A 125 -27.57 29.29 -31.05
CA THR A 125 -27.10 27.94 -31.40
C THR A 125 -25.92 27.57 -30.53
N ALA A 126 -25.84 26.34 -30.08
CA ALA A 126 -24.68 25.80 -29.43
C ALA A 126 -23.47 25.94 -30.35
N ASP A 127 -22.34 26.47 -29.81
CA ASP A 127 -21.15 26.76 -30.61
C ASP A 127 -19.91 26.37 -29.82
N PHE A 128 -19.07 25.54 -30.43
CA PHE A 128 -17.83 25.04 -29.89
C PHE A 128 -16.67 25.57 -30.73
N ARG A 129 -15.69 26.22 -30.09
CA ARG A 129 -14.55 26.85 -30.81
C ARG A 129 -13.23 26.66 -30.07
N VAL A 130 -12.15 26.74 -30.83
CA VAL A 130 -10.79 26.82 -30.32
C VAL A 130 -10.05 27.95 -31.00
N GLN A 131 -9.25 28.69 -30.22
CA GLN A 131 -8.35 29.70 -30.73
C GLN A 131 -7.05 29.71 -29.92
N THR A 132 -5.91 29.67 -30.60
CA THR A 132 -4.59 29.87 -29.96
C THR A 132 -4.07 31.24 -30.33
N THR A 133 -3.75 32.03 -29.30
CA THR A 133 -3.24 33.41 -29.43
C THR A 133 -1.89 33.58 -28.72
N GLY A 134 -1.23 34.68 -28.93
CA GLY A 134 0.09 34.97 -28.35
C GLY A 134 1.25 34.41 -29.16
N THR A 135 2.45 34.66 -28.64
CA THR A 135 3.71 34.16 -29.22
C THR A 135 4.46 33.35 -28.17
N ALA A 136 5.22 32.36 -28.60
CA ALA A 136 6.04 31.56 -27.71
C ALA A 136 6.98 32.45 -26.87
N PRO A 137 7.16 32.19 -25.58
CA PRO A 137 6.59 31.10 -24.76
C PRO A 137 5.27 31.45 -24.02
N ASN A 138 4.52 32.44 -24.51
CA ASN A 138 3.32 32.97 -23.85
C ASN A 138 2.04 32.73 -24.66
N ARG A 139 1.94 31.59 -25.33
CA ARG A 139 0.74 31.21 -26.09
C ARG A 139 -0.39 30.75 -25.17
N VAL A 140 -1.62 31.01 -25.59
CA VAL A 140 -2.84 30.58 -24.87
C VAL A 140 -3.80 29.93 -25.85
N CYS A 141 -4.15 28.67 -25.60
CA CYS A 141 -5.22 27.98 -26.31
C CYS A 141 -6.52 28.14 -25.53
N THR A 142 -7.47 28.88 -26.10
CA THR A 142 -8.81 29.07 -25.54
C THR A 142 -9.79 28.13 -26.22
N ILE A 143 -10.51 27.34 -25.45
CA ILE A 143 -11.52 26.36 -25.89
C ILE A 143 -12.85 26.82 -25.31
N GLN A 144 -13.85 27.00 -26.14
CA GLN A 144 -15.13 27.60 -25.78
C GLN A 144 -16.30 26.63 -25.97
N TRP A 145 -17.17 26.59 -24.95
CA TRP A 145 -18.55 26.09 -25.00
C TRP A 145 -19.48 27.28 -24.87
N LYS A 146 -20.36 27.49 -25.85
CA LYS A 146 -21.23 28.64 -25.89
C LYS A 146 -22.68 28.23 -26.15
N ASN A 147 -23.61 28.94 -25.52
CA ASN A 147 -25.05 28.77 -25.64
C ASN A 147 -25.54 27.36 -25.27
N LEU A 148 -25.09 26.84 -24.15
CA LEU A 148 -25.53 25.56 -23.58
C LEU A 148 -26.46 25.77 -22.39
N LYS A 149 -27.17 24.73 -22.00
CA LYS A 149 -27.92 24.62 -20.73
C LYS A 149 -27.75 23.25 -20.13
N ASP A 150 -28.00 23.14 -18.84
CA ASP A 150 -28.08 21.83 -18.17
C ASP A 150 -29.37 21.11 -18.60
N LYS A 151 -29.27 19.85 -18.90
CA LYS A 151 -30.38 18.99 -19.28
C LYS A 151 -31.19 18.59 -18.05
N ALA A 152 -32.50 18.56 -18.18
CA ALA A 152 -33.36 18.07 -17.10
C ALA A 152 -33.13 16.59 -16.84
N GLU A 153 -33.16 16.19 -15.60
CA GLU A 153 -32.94 14.80 -15.17
C GLU A 153 -34.28 14.02 -15.19
N PRO A 154 -34.46 13.07 -16.09
CA PRO A 154 -35.77 12.36 -16.22
C PRO A 154 -36.14 11.54 -14.97
N GLY A 155 -35.14 10.97 -14.29
CA GLY A 155 -35.37 10.05 -13.16
C GLY A 155 -35.68 10.72 -11.84
N THR A 156 -35.02 11.83 -11.53
CA THR A 156 -35.23 12.59 -10.28
C THR A 156 -36.30 13.68 -10.47
N GLY A 157 -36.65 14.01 -11.72
CA GLY A 157 -37.48 15.14 -12.05
C GLY A 157 -36.83 16.50 -11.81
N ALA A 158 -35.51 16.54 -11.58
CA ALA A 158 -34.79 17.79 -11.36
C ALA A 158 -34.79 18.63 -12.65
N PRO A 159 -35.39 19.83 -12.63
CA PRO A 159 -35.53 20.65 -13.83
C PRO A 159 -34.22 21.39 -14.17
N THR A 160 -34.07 21.76 -15.44
CA THR A 160 -33.01 22.66 -15.94
C THR A 160 -32.89 23.91 -15.07
N GLN A 161 -31.70 24.28 -14.67
CA GLN A 161 -31.41 25.43 -13.83
C GLN A 161 -30.90 26.63 -14.60
N TYR A 162 -30.22 26.43 -15.73
CA TYR A 162 -29.71 27.46 -16.62
C TYR A 162 -30.46 27.39 -17.96
N SER A 163 -31.02 28.50 -18.43
CA SER A 163 -31.62 28.59 -19.78
C SER A 163 -30.56 28.83 -20.86
N ASN A 164 -29.44 29.45 -20.48
CA ASN A 164 -28.26 29.64 -21.34
C ASN A 164 -27.01 29.82 -20.47
N PHE A 165 -25.91 29.16 -20.86
CA PHE A 165 -24.63 29.27 -20.18
C PHE A 165 -23.47 29.13 -21.18
N SER A 166 -22.40 29.90 -20.96
CA SER A 166 -21.20 29.85 -21.79
C SER A 166 -19.95 29.91 -20.90
N PHE A 167 -18.93 29.12 -21.25
CA PHE A 167 -17.70 29.04 -20.48
C PHE A 167 -16.53 28.63 -21.37
N GLN A 168 -15.30 28.81 -20.85
CA GLN A 168 -14.06 28.53 -21.55
C GLN A 168 -13.09 27.77 -20.67
N ALA A 169 -12.31 26.86 -21.28
CA ALA A 169 -11.04 26.39 -20.75
C ALA A 169 -9.89 27.10 -21.47
N LYS A 170 -8.93 27.63 -20.73
CA LYS A 170 -7.72 28.26 -21.28
C LYS A 170 -6.51 27.45 -20.85
N LEU A 171 -5.73 26.97 -21.83
CA LEU A 171 -4.49 26.28 -21.63
C LEU A 171 -3.35 27.23 -21.95
N TYR A 172 -2.51 27.54 -20.99
CA TYR A 172 -1.36 28.43 -21.16
C TYR A 172 -0.10 27.61 -21.45
N GLU A 173 0.76 28.10 -22.32
CA GLU A 173 2.04 27.43 -22.64
C GLU A 173 2.93 27.24 -21.39
N SER A 174 2.74 28.08 -20.36
CA SER A 174 3.36 27.93 -19.04
C SER A 174 2.88 26.71 -18.23
N GLY A 175 1.85 26.01 -18.71
CA GLY A 175 1.19 24.93 -17.97
C GLY A 175 -0.02 25.38 -17.13
N ASN A 176 -0.27 26.69 -16.96
CA ASN A 176 -1.45 27.15 -16.24
C ASN A 176 -2.73 26.72 -16.97
N ILE A 177 -3.78 26.44 -16.19
CA ILE A 177 -5.13 26.15 -16.70
C ILE A 177 -6.09 27.11 -16.04
N GLU A 178 -6.98 27.72 -16.82
CA GLU A 178 -8.06 28.54 -16.30
C GLU A 178 -9.41 28.09 -16.86
N PHE A 179 -10.41 28.06 -15.99
CA PHE A 179 -11.82 27.94 -16.36
C PHE A 179 -12.48 29.28 -16.20
N VAL A 180 -12.94 29.87 -17.28
CA VAL A 180 -13.51 31.21 -17.28
C VAL A 180 -14.99 31.13 -17.64
N TYR A 181 -15.83 31.66 -16.77
CA TYR A 181 -17.27 31.60 -16.92
C TYR A 181 -17.85 32.94 -17.36
N ASN A 182 -18.87 32.88 -18.19
CA ASN A 182 -19.74 34.02 -18.46
C ASN A 182 -20.92 34.01 -17.47
N THR A 183 -21.65 35.06 -17.37
CA THR A 183 -22.92 35.08 -16.64
C THR A 183 -23.88 34.08 -17.24
N ALA A 184 -24.36 33.14 -16.42
CA ALA A 184 -25.42 32.23 -16.83
C ALA A 184 -26.80 32.96 -16.80
N ILE A 185 -27.72 32.52 -17.63
CA ILE A 185 -29.12 32.98 -17.58
C ILE A 185 -29.91 31.91 -16.83
N ALA A 186 -30.54 32.28 -15.70
CA ALA A 186 -31.39 31.41 -14.94
C ALA A 186 -32.57 30.87 -15.73
N SER A 187 -32.93 29.62 -15.54
CA SER A 187 -34.22 29.10 -16.07
C SER A 187 -35.41 29.65 -15.29
N ALA A 188 -36.61 29.56 -15.83
CA ALA A 188 -37.85 29.89 -15.14
C ALA A 188 -38.34 28.75 -14.22
N ASN A 189 -37.68 27.60 -14.21
CA ASN A 189 -38.08 26.39 -13.50
C ASN A 189 -37.94 26.49 -11.98
N ALA A 190 -38.47 25.54 -11.26
CA ALA A 190 -38.23 25.40 -9.81
C ALA A 190 -36.72 25.24 -9.50
N THR A 191 -36.28 25.77 -8.38
CA THR A 191 -34.89 25.64 -7.94
C THR A 191 -34.60 24.18 -7.54
N ALA A 192 -33.58 23.58 -8.14
CA ALA A 192 -33.07 22.25 -7.82
C ALA A 192 -31.55 22.27 -7.79
N THR A 193 -30.95 21.41 -6.99
CA THR A 193 -29.49 21.26 -6.95
C THR A 193 -29.02 20.37 -8.10
N ARG A 194 -27.95 20.80 -8.78
CA ARG A 194 -27.25 20.05 -9.82
C ARG A 194 -25.81 19.82 -9.41
N PHE A 195 -25.18 18.77 -9.91
CA PHE A 195 -23.90 18.23 -9.41
C PHE A 195 -22.83 18.12 -10.53
N PRO A 196 -22.42 19.23 -11.18
CA PRO A 196 -21.38 19.16 -12.20
C PRO A 196 -20.03 18.80 -11.60
N ASN A 197 -19.20 18.08 -12.37
CA ASN A 197 -17.79 17.91 -12.10
C ASN A 197 -17.02 19.11 -12.63
N VAL A 198 -16.20 19.74 -11.78
CA VAL A 198 -15.35 20.88 -12.15
C VAL A 198 -13.94 20.64 -11.64
N GLY A 199 -12.97 20.57 -12.53
CA GLY A 199 -11.57 20.35 -12.13
C GLY A 199 -10.75 19.55 -13.14
N LEU A 200 -9.72 18.91 -12.63
CA LEU A 200 -8.70 18.19 -13.38
C LEU A 200 -8.60 16.73 -12.91
N LYS A 201 -8.41 15.81 -13.85
CA LYS A 201 -8.12 14.40 -13.60
C LYS A 201 -6.90 13.97 -14.40
N GLY A 202 -5.92 13.37 -13.72
CA GLY A 202 -4.72 12.78 -14.33
C GLY A 202 -4.97 11.36 -14.87
N SER A 203 -4.08 10.44 -14.55
CA SER A 203 -4.06 9.08 -15.14
C SER A 203 -4.91 8.04 -14.40
N SER A 204 -5.51 8.38 -13.25
CA SER A 204 -6.32 7.44 -12.47
C SER A 204 -7.36 8.12 -11.60
N THR A 205 -8.12 7.33 -10.82
CA THR A 205 -9.11 7.80 -9.83
C THR A 205 -8.52 8.05 -8.45
N ALA A 206 -7.21 7.85 -8.27
CA ALA A 206 -6.54 8.08 -6.99
C ALA A 206 -6.59 9.56 -6.58
N ALA A 207 -6.64 9.84 -5.29
CA ALA A 207 -6.76 11.20 -4.75
C ALA A 207 -5.65 12.14 -5.26
N ASN A 208 -4.41 11.65 -5.37
CA ASN A 208 -3.28 12.40 -5.90
C ASN A 208 -3.31 12.61 -7.44
N GLN A 209 -4.34 12.14 -8.12
CA GLN A 209 -4.59 12.31 -9.56
C GLN A 209 -5.82 13.20 -9.83
N LEU A 210 -6.36 13.84 -8.80
CA LEU A 210 -7.55 14.69 -8.89
C LEU A 210 -7.26 16.05 -8.25
N THR A 211 -7.71 17.13 -8.90
CA THR A 211 -7.78 18.47 -8.33
C THR A 211 -9.11 19.09 -8.72
N LEU A 212 -10.05 19.14 -7.77
CA LEU A 212 -11.44 19.45 -8.03
C LEU A 212 -11.88 20.72 -7.29
N ALA A 213 -12.72 21.51 -7.93
CA ALA A 213 -13.40 22.66 -7.35
C ALA A 213 -14.64 22.20 -6.57
N LEU A 214 -14.69 22.48 -5.28
CA LEU A 214 -15.77 22.07 -4.38
C LEU A 214 -16.61 23.27 -3.94
N LYS A 215 -17.91 23.22 -4.19
CA LYS A 215 -18.89 24.22 -3.74
C LYS A 215 -20.13 23.50 -3.19
N ARG A 216 -20.20 23.32 -1.88
CA ARG A 216 -21.23 22.50 -1.22
C ARG A 216 -22.61 23.12 -1.24
N ILE A 217 -22.71 24.46 -1.12
CA ILE A 217 -23.97 25.20 -1.08
C ILE A 217 -24.30 25.69 -2.50
N PRO A 218 -25.37 25.19 -3.15
CA PRO A 218 -25.66 25.49 -4.55
C PRO A 218 -25.91 26.99 -4.80
N SER A 219 -26.51 27.70 -3.84
CA SER A 219 -26.79 29.13 -3.94
C SER A 219 -25.64 30.04 -3.50
N ALA A 220 -24.52 29.48 -2.98
CA ALA A 220 -23.37 30.28 -2.61
C ALA A 220 -22.69 30.91 -3.83
N PRO A 221 -22.05 32.09 -3.69
CA PRO A 221 -21.25 32.68 -4.76
C PRO A 221 -20.18 31.70 -5.26
N TRP A 222 -19.88 31.70 -6.55
CA TRP A 222 -18.84 30.86 -7.13
C TRP A 222 -17.44 31.22 -6.61
N SER A 223 -17.24 32.46 -6.16
CA SER A 223 -16.01 32.87 -5.48
C SER A 223 -15.75 32.19 -4.14
N ALA A 224 -16.78 31.56 -3.52
CA ALA A 224 -16.67 30.78 -2.29
C ALA A 224 -16.21 29.31 -2.53
N THR A 225 -15.88 28.96 -3.76
CA THR A 225 -15.35 27.63 -4.11
C THR A 225 -14.02 27.37 -3.42
N THR A 226 -13.86 26.17 -2.87
CA THR A 226 -12.59 25.63 -2.37
C THR A 226 -12.10 24.53 -3.31
N PHE A 227 -10.85 24.06 -3.11
CA PHE A 227 -10.28 23.03 -3.96
C PHE A 227 -9.85 21.83 -3.12
N ILE A 228 -9.95 20.61 -3.68
CA ILE A 228 -9.64 19.35 -3.00
C ILE A 228 -8.86 18.42 -3.93
N ASN A 229 -8.01 17.54 -3.35
CA ASN A 229 -7.27 16.50 -4.06
C ASN A 229 -7.89 15.11 -3.85
N GLN A 230 -9.20 14.98 -4.00
CA GLN A 230 -9.92 13.71 -3.86
C GLN A 230 -11.24 13.77 -4.61
N ASN A 231 -11.85 12.61 -4.87
CA ASN A 231 -13.20 12.57 -5.41
C ASN A 231 -14.18 13.21 -4.42
N TYR A 232 -15.28 13.77 -4.95
CA TYR A 232 -16.23 14.57 -4.19
C TYR A 232 -16.93 13.83 -3.03
N GLY A 233 -17.08 12.51 -3.11
CA GLY A 233 -17.90 11.76 -2.17
C GLY A 233 -19.38 12.13 -2.29
N THR A 234 -19.94 12.75 -1.24
CA THR A 234 -21.36 13.17 -1.19
C THR A 234 -21.61 14.61 -1.62
N SER A 235 -20.61 15.32 -2.10
CA SER A 235 -20.68 16.74 -2.48
C SER A 235 -19.90 16.96 -3.76
N SER A 236 -20.32 17.92 -4.59
CA SER A 236 -19.64 18.30 -5.82
C SER A 236 -19.50 19.83 -5.92
N HIS A 237 -19.31 20.36 -7.12
CA HIS A 237 -19.48 21.77 -7.41
C HIS A 237 -20.98 22.08 -7.56
N ASN A 238 -21.74 22.02 -6.46
CA ASN A 238 -23.19 22.14 -6.45
C ASN A 238 -23.66 23.48 -7.02
N VAL A 239 -24.58 23.44 -7.96
CA VAL A 239 -25.13 24.64 -8.60
C VAL A 239 -26.65 24.63 -8.62
N ASN A 240 -27.25 25.80 -8.75
CA ASN A 240 -28.67 25.99 -9.04
C ASN A 240 -28.89 27.35 -9.73
N ARG A 241 -30.14 27.61 -10.10
CA ARG A 241 -30.54 28.86 -10.79
C ARG A 241 -30.37 30.16 -9.97
N VAL A 242 -30.14 30.07 -8.67
CA VAL A 242 -30.00 31.24 -7.76
C VAL A 242 -28.52 31.64 -7.63
N GLY A 243 -27.61 30.67 -7.50
CA GLY A 243 -26.17 30.90 -7.40
C GLY A 243 -25.47 30.89 -8.75
N LEU A 244 -25.68 31.91 -9.57
CA LEU A 244 -25.05 32.02 -10.89
C LEU A 244 -23.59 32.48 -10.78
N PRO A 245 -22.72 32.13 -11.75
CA PRO A 245 -21.38 32.72 -11.83
C PRO A 245 -21.45 34.19 -12.21
N ASP A 246 -20.55 34.98 -11.66
CA ASP A 246 -20.31 36.35 -12.14
C ASP A 246 -19.58 36.29 -13.49
N ALA A 247 -19.76 37.35 -14.30
CA ALA A 247 -19.03 37.47 -15.55
C ALA A 247 -17.52 37.57 -15.29
N GLY A 248 -16.77 36.62 -15.89
CA GLY A 248 -15.32 36.55 -15.67
C GLY A 248 -14.93 35.79 -14.39
N GLN A 249 -15.85 35.19 -13.64
CA GLN A 249 -15.48 34.26 -12.57
C GLN A 249 -14.52 33.22 -13.13
N THR A 250 -13.37 33.04 -12.48
CA THR A 250 -12.31 32.18 -13.00
C THR A 250 -11.75 31.27 -11.92
N TYR A 251 -11.61 30.01 -12.26
CA TYR A 251 -10.82 29.04 -11.48
C TYR A 251 -9.49 28.84 -12.17
N ARG A 252 -8.41 29.11 -11.44
CA ARG A 252 -7.04 29.01 -11.93
C ARG A 252 -6.34 27.86 -11.24
N PHE A 253 -5.71 26.99 -12.03
CA PHE A 253 -4.88 25.87 -11.59
C PHE A 253 -3.46 26.13 -12.06
N LEU A 254 -2.54 26.27 -11.11
CA LEU A 254 -1.12 26.44 -11.40
C LEU A 254 -0.43 25.08 -11.29
N PRO A 255 0.45 24.71 -12.24
CA PRO A 255 1.22 23.50 -12.10
C PRO A 255 2.15 23.62 -10.90
N THR A 256 2.28 22.54 -10.15
CA THR A 256 3.32 22.41 -9.14
C THR A 256 4.66 22.35 -9.88
N VAL A 257 5.51 23.30 -9.63
CA VAL A 257 6.90 23.24 -10.09
C VAL A 257 7.58 22.21 -9.20
N LEU A 258 7.79 20.99 -9.71
CA LEU A 258 8.58 20.01 -9.02
C LEU A 258 10.04 20.47 -8.99
N PRO A 259 10.73 20.31 -7.84
CA PRO A 259 12.18 20.44 -7.80
C PRO A 259 12.81 19.59 -8.91
N SER A 260 13.94 20.01 -9.44
CA SER A 260 14.63 19.15 -10.42
C SER A 260 15.30 17.98 -9.73
N ASN A 261 15.86 18.20 -8.56
CA ASN A 261 16.56 17.24 -7.74
C ASN A 261 15.87 17.10 -6.38
N ASP A 262 14.98 16.11 -6.25
CA ASP A 262 14.25 15.81 -5.02
C ASP A 262 14.04 14.29 -4.93
N ALA A 263 14.72 13.67 -3.98
CA ALA A 263 14.47 12.29 -3.60
C ALA A 263 13.89 12.25 -2.18
N ALA A 264 13.08 11.29 -1.88
CA ALA A 264 12.42 11.16 -0.58
C ALA A 264 12.59 9.76 0.00
N VAL A 265 12.78 9.67 1.32
CA VAL A 265 12.59 8.43 2.08
C VAL A 265 11.12 8.37 2.48
N THR A 266 10.32 7.54 1.79
CA THR A 266 8.86 7.54 1.94
C THR A 266 8.35 6.51 2.95
N ALA A 267 9.10 5.42 3.21
CA ALA A 267 8.76 4.44 4.23
C ALA A 267 9.98 3.69 4.74
N ILE A 268 9.89 3.21 6.00
CA ILE A 268 10.84 2.26 6.60
C ILE A 268 10.06 1.01 7.02
N TYR A 269 10.40 -0.13 6.43
CA TYR A 269 9.77 -1.43 6.70
C TYR A 269 10.69 -2.29 7.57
N THR A 270 10.31 -2.48 8.82
CA THR A 270 11.00 -3.36 9.76
C THR A 270 10.02 -3.83 10.84
N LEU A 271 10.46 -4.65 11.77
CA LEU A 271 9.71 -4.98 12.98
C LEU A 271 9.78 -3.81 13.96
N GLY A 272 8.66 -3.52 14.64
CA GLY A 272 8.59 -2.55 15.75
C GLY A 272 9.17 -3.10 17.05
N THR A 273 9.10 -4.43 17.22
CA THR A 273 9.80 -5.14 18.32
C THR A 273 10.56 -6.32 17.73
N VAL A 274 11.85 -6.39 18.01
CA VAL A 274 12.75 -7.45 17.58
C VAL A 274 13.26 -8.24 18.76
N SER A 275 13.49 -9.53 18.56
CA SER A 275 14.11 -10.39 19.58
C SER A 275 15.63 -10.35 19.47
N SER A 276 16.32 -10.14 20.59
CA SER A 276 17.77 -10.18 20.66
C SER A 276 18.36 -11.58 20.40
N ILE A 277 17.57 -12.63 20.61
CA ILE A 277 18.01 -14.03 20.48
C ILE A 277 17.63 -14.61 19.11
N TYR A 278 16.40 -14.34 18.63
CA TYR A 278 15.84 -15.02 17.43
C TYR A 278 15.66 -14.09 16.24
N GLY A 279 15.87 -12.81 16.40
CA GLY A 279 15.65 -11.78 15.40
C GLY A 279 16.89 -11.33 14.65
N SER A 280 18.08 -11.77 15.05
CA SER A 280 19.34 -11.30 14.43
C SER A 280 19.85 -12.25 13.35
N PRO A 281 20.28 -11.77 12.18
CA PRO A 281 20.21 -10.35 11.76
C PRO A 281 18.81 -9.92 11.36
N VAL A 282 18.48 -8.65 11.62
CA VAL A 282 17.22 -8.02 11.23
C VAL A 282 17.32 -7.40 9.85
N THR A 283 16.28 -7.51 9.08
CA THR A 283 16.13 -6.80 7.80
C THR A 283 15.33 -5.51 8.02
N ALA A 284 15.89 -4.39 7.57
CA ALA A 284 15.18 -3.13 7.39
C ALA A 284 15.17 -2.76 5.91
N GLN A 285 14.05 -2.28 5.43
CA GLN A 285 13.91 -1.82 4.05
C GLN A 285 13.48 -0.35 4.05
N ALA A 286 14.10 0.44 3.19
CA ALA A 286 13.72 1.82 2.95
C ALA A 286 13.09 1.94 1.56
N LEU A 287 11.88 2.48 1.50
CA LEU A 287 11.27 2.89 0.24
C LEU A 287 11.77 4.28 -0.09
N VAL A 288 12.48 4.42 -1.22
CA VAL A 288 13.01 5.69 -1.70
C VAL A 288 12.33 6.03 -3.02
N THR A 289 11.82 7.26 -3.12
CA THR A 289 11.07 7.75 -4.28
C THR A 289 11.75 8.99 -4.85
N ASN A 290 11.90 9.06 -6.17
CA ASN A 290 12.30 10.28 -6.85
C ASN A 290 11.06 11.17 -7.02
N MET A 291 10.97 12.23 -6.23
CA MET A 291 9.90 13.23 -6.26
C MET A 291 10.21 14.38 -7.21
N GLY A 292 11.45 14.43 -7.73
CA GLY A 292 11.94 15.45 -8.64
C GLY A 292 11.60 15.19 -10.10
N SER A 293 11.89 16.18 -10.95
CA SER A 293 11.67 16.11 -12.40
C SER A 293 12.87 15.58 -13.18
N ALA A 294 14.06 15.48 -12.56
CA ALA A 294 15.26 14.88 -13.15
C ALA A 294 15.51 13.48 -12.58
N ALA A 295 16.15 12.61 -13.36
CA ALA A 295 16.57 11.29 -12.88
C ALA A 295 17.66 11.41 -11.82
N GLN A 296 17.52 10.68 -10.71
CA GLN A 296 18.55 10.53 -9.69
C GLN A 296 19.58 9.50 -10.16
N THR A 297 20.86 9.77 -9.90
CA THR A 297 21.95 8.85 -10.20
C THR A 297 22.88 8.70 -9.01
N ASN A 298 23.34 7.46 -8.76
CA ASN A 298 24.24 7.14 -7.64
C ASN A 298 23.73 7.66 -6.29
N LEU A 299 22.42 7.56 -6.05
CA LEU A 299 21.79 8.04 -4.82
C LEU A 299 22.22 7.18 -3.64
N ALA A 300 22.98 7.75 -2.71
CA ALA A 300 23.38 7.11 -1.48
C ALA A 300 22.22 7.06 -0.49
N VAL A 301 21.88 5.87 0.01
CA VAL A 301 20.83 5.68 1.02
C VAL A 301 21.51 5.08 2.25
N THR A 302 21.47 5.79 3.37
CA THR A 302 22.18 5.40 4.61
C THR A 302 21.18 5.04 5.69
N LEU A 303 21.31 3.81 6.23
CA LEU A 303 20.67 3.40 7.48
C LEU A 303 21.62 3.66 8.63
N THR A 304 21.15 4.37 9.66
CA THR A 304 21.80 4.51 10.96
C THR A 304 20.87 3.95 12.03
N VAL A 305 21.37 3.01 12.84
CA VAL A 305 20.68 2.48 14.02
C VAL A 305 21.42 2.98 15.25
N SER A 306 20.69 3.58 16.18
CA SER A 306 21.22 4.11 17.44
C SER A 306 20.36 3.65 18.62
N GLY A 307 20.94 3.65 19.81
CA GLY A 307 20.28 3.17 21.03
C GLY A 307 20.90 1.87 21.54
N ALA A 308 20.09 0.84 21.80
CA ALA A 308 20.58 -0.47 22.24
C ALA A 308 21.53 -1.12 21.23
N THR A 309 21.30 -0.90 19.94
CA THR A 309 22.17 -1.32 18.84
C THR A 309 22.79 -0.10 18.19
N THR A 310 24.10 -0.18 17.85
CA THR A 310 24.77 0.83 17.04
C THR A 310 25.20 0.21 15.72
N TYR A 311 24.74 0.78 14.60
CA TYR A 311 25.05 0.27 13.26
C TYR A 311 24.87 1.38 12.22
N THR A 312 25.71 1.39 11.19
CA THR A 312 25.55 2.27 10.03
C THR A 312 25.94 1.52 8.76
N ASN A 313 25.16 1.66 7.73
CA ASN A 313 25.44 1.10 6.40
C ASN A 313 24.85 1.99 5.32
N THR A 314 25.55 2.13 4.20
CA THR A 314 25.11 2.89 3.04
C THR A 314 25.01 1.95 1.84
N GLN A 315 23.89 2.04 1.12
CA GLN A 315 23.64 1.38 -0.15
C GLN A 315 23.46 2.44 -1.23
N THR A 316 23.75 2.10 -2.48
CA THR A 316 23.63 3.03 -3.59
C THR A 316 22.55 2.59 -4.55
N VAL A 317 21.63 3.50 -4.87
CA VAL A 317 20.66 3.35 -5.97
C VAL A 317 21.30 3.94 -7.22
N ALA A 318 21.62 3.08 -8.21
CA ALA A 318 22.37 3.48 -9.39
C ALA A 318 21.63 4.53 -10.22
N THR A 319 20.34 4.29 -10.47
CA THR A 319 19.45 5.22 -11.19
C THR A 319 18.04 5.11 -10.67
N LEU A 320 17.32 6.24 -10.57
CA LEU A 320 15.91 6.31 -10.20
C LEU A 320 15.22 7.38 -11.05
N ALA A 321 14.38 6.97 -11.99
CA ALA A 321 13.65 7.87 -12.87
C ALA A 321 12.68 8.77 -12.11
N PRO A 322 12.28 9.94 -12.64
CA PRO A 322 11.24 10.78 -12.06
C PRO A 322 9.97 9.99 -11.72
N GLY A 323 9.43 10.19 -10.53
CA GLY A 323 8.24 9.50 -10.03
C GLY A 323 8.44 8.01 -9.68
N ALA A 324 9.60 7.42 -9.97
CA ALA A 324 9.88 6.02 -9.64
C ALA A 324 10.23 5.85 -8.17
N SER A 325 9.92 4.65 -7.65
CA SER A 325 10.30 4.22 -6.30
C SER A 325 11.12 2.95 -6.35
N THR A 326 12.01 2.79 -5.38
CA THR A 326 12.79 1.56 -5.20
C THR A 326 12.91 1.23 -3.72
N THR A 327 13.04 -0.07 -3.42
CA THR A 327 13.25 -0.54 -2.05
C THR A 327 14.72 -0.88 -1.85
N VAL A 328 15.36 -0.21 -0.90
CA VAL A 328 16.74 -0.46 -0.49
C VAL A 328 16.72 -1.33 0.77
N THR A 329 17.45 -2.46 0.73
CA THR A 329 17.44 -3.45 1.82
C THR A 329 18.73 -3.40 2.60
N PHE A 330 18.61 -3.31 3.93
CA PHE A 330 19.68 -3.36 4.90
C PHE A 330 19.52 -4.57 5.80
N THR A 331 20.64 -5.12 6.24
CA THR A 331 20.67 -6.18 7.22
C THR A 331 21.63 -5.77 8.34
N TYR A 332 21.17 -5.78 9.58
CA TYR A 332 21.97 -5.36 10.72
C TYR A 332 21.83 -6.33 11.91
N PRO A 333 22.87 -6.47 12.76
CA PRO A 333 22.80 -7.27 13.97
C PRO A 333 21.94 -6.58 15.03
N VAL A 334 21.25 -7.36 15.85
CA VAL A 334 20.55 -6.85 17.04
C VAL A 334 21.44 -7.02 18.26
N SER A 335 21.47 -6.02 19.14
CA SER A 335 22.16 -6.10 20.42
C SER A 335 21.60 -7.24 21.29
N ALA A 336 22.46 -7.90 22.04
CA ALA A 336 22.04 -8.85 23.08
C ALA A 336 21.34 -8.15 24.26
N THR A 337 21.54 -6.83 24.40
CA THR A 337 20.96 -6.02 25.47
C THR A 337 19.57 -5.52 25.02
N THR A 338 18.57 -5.71 25.87
CA THR A 338 17.23 -5.17 25.66
C THR A 338 17.22 -3.64 25.80
N GLY A 339 16.33 -2.98 25.07
CA GLY A 339 16.23 -1.52 25.07
C GLY A 339 15.47 -0.99 23.87
N THR A 340 15.75 0.23 23.50
CA THR A 340 15.14 0.88 22.31
C THR A 340 16.21 1.23 21.29
N ASN A 341 15.86 1.07 20.02
CA ASN A 341 16.61 1.56 18.89
C ASN A 341 15.82 2.70 18.20
N THR A 342 16.55 3.63 17.61
CA THR A 342 16.05 4.52 16.58
C THR A 342 16.74 4.16 15.27
N LEU A 343 15.96 3.73 14.28
CA LEU A 343 16.42 3.54 12.91
C LEU A 343 16.17 4.84 12.17
N ALA A 344 17.22 5.44 11.62
CA ALA A 344 17.11 6.60 10.74
C ALA A 344 17.63 6.23 9.35
N VAL A 345 16.82 6.41 8.34
CA VAL A 345 17.24 6.31 6.94
C VAL A 345 17.34 7.71 6.38
N SER A 346 18.48 8.01 5.77
CA SER A 346 18.75 9.32 5.17
C SER A 346 19.32 9.18 3.76
N ILE A 347 19.07 10.20 2.96
CA ILE A 347 19.68 10.44 1.65
C ILE A 347 20.42 11.78 1.68
N PRO A 348 21.32 12.07 0.72
CA PRO A 348 21.98 13.36 0.62
C PRO A 348 21.00 14.53 0.56
N ALA A 349 21.44 15.71 1.00
CA ALA A 349 20.66 16.94 0.88
C ALA A 349 20.38 17.26 -0.59
N ASP A 350 19.14 17.63 -0.87
CA ASP A 350 18.66 18.06 -2.18
C ASP A 350 17.78 19.32 -2.07
N GLU A 351 16.91 19.60 -3.05
CA GLU A 351 16.12 20.84 -3.08
C GLU A 351 15.00 20.86 -2.03
N LEU A 352 14.57 19.69 -1.48
CA LEU A 352 13.53 19.58 -0.45
C LEU A 352 14.00 18.77 0.75
N ALA A 353 14.81 19.36 1.60
CA ALA A 353 15.47 18.67 2.73
C ALA A 353 14.52 18.03 3.76
N THR A 354 13.24 18.38 3.79
CA THR A 354 12.27 17.89 4.80
C THR A 354 11.85 16.43 4.60
N ASN A 355 12.07 15.85 3.42
CA ASN A 355 11.72 14.47 3.06
C ASN A 355 12.96 13.54 2.94
N ASN A 356 14.18 14.07 3.16
CA ASN A 356 15.44 13.37 3.00
C ASN A 356 15.75 12.39 4.12
N THR A 357 15.01 12.43 5.22
CA THR A 357 15.23 11.55 6.38
C THR A 357 13.91 11.10 6.97
N GLN A 358 13.84 9.80 7.27
CA GLN A 358 12.75 9.21 8.04
C GLN A 358 13.30 8.40 9.19
N ALA A 359 12.60 8.42 10.34
CA ALA A 359 12.98 7.68 11.54
C ALA A 359 11.89 6.67 11.94
N PHE A 360 12.32 5.56 12.54
CA PHE A 360 11.46 4.51 13.03
C PHE A 360 11.94 4.05 14.41
N ALA A 361 11.05 4.07 15.42
CA ALA A 361 11.36 3.57 16.74
C ALA A 361 11.19 2.05 16.79
N GLN A 362 12.13 1.34 17.41
CA GLN A 362 12.14 -0.11 17.53
C GLN A 362 12.49 -0.52 18.96
N THR A 363 11.78 -1.51 19.49
CA THR A 363 12.11 -2.11 20.78
C THR A 363 12.95 -3.37 20.57
N VAL A 364 14.04 -3.50 21.31
CA VAL A 364 14.82 -4.74 21.42
C VAL A 364 14.33 -5.47 22.67
N SER A 365 13.68 -6.59 22.50
CA SER A 365 13.20 -7.48 23.57
C SER A 365 14.06 -8.75 23.64
N ALA A 366 13.95 -9.49 24.73
CA ALA A 366 14.64 -10.78 24.82
C ALA A 366 14.08 -11.78 23.79
N ASN A 367 12.76 -11.87 23.66
CA ASN A 367 12.10 -13.00 22.99
C ASN A 367 10.79 -12.64 22.27
N THR A 368 10.50 -11.36 22.03
CA THR A 368 9.23 -10.95 21.40
C THR A 368 9.49 -10.38 20.01
N LEU A 369 8.62 -10.75 19.06
CA LEU A 369 8.52 -10.14 17.74
C LEU A 369 7.18 -9.41 17.60
N SER A 370 7.19 -8.21 17.01
CA SER A 370 5.97 -7.45 16.68
C SER A 370 6.25 -6.49 15.52
N TYR A 371 5.25 -6.24 14.70
CA TYR A 371 5.34 -5.18 13.68
C TYR A 371 5.02 -3.79 14.22
N VAL A 372 4.23 -3.70 15.29
CA VAL A 372 3.90 -2.40 15.89
C VAL A 372 5.01 -1.90 16.80
N SER A 373 5.19 -0.59 16.83
CA SER A 373 6.18 0.12 17.63
C SER A 373 5.49 0.92 18.72
N GLY A 374 6.01 0.82 19.96
CA GLY A 374 5.41 1.53 21.09
C GLY A 374 3.99 1.06 21.41
N THR A 375 3.20 1.96 21.99
CA THR A 375 1.83 1.67 22.50
C THR A 375 0.71 2.38 21.73
N THR A 376 1.05 3.28 20.81
CA THR A 376 0.07 4.04 20.03
C THR A 376 -0.57 3.14 18.99
N ILE A 377 -1.90 3.18 18.90
CA ILE A 377 -2.71 2.45 17.93
C ILE A 377 -3.53 3.45 17.13
N ASP A 378 -3.55 3.32 15.81
CA ASP A 378 -4.24 4.26 14.92
C ASP A 378 -5.68 3.86 14.64
N GLY A 379 -6.02 2.58 14.85
CA GLY A 379 -7.36 2.07 14.64
C GLY A 379 -7.48 0.56 14.82
N SER A 380 -8.58 0.00 14.36
CA SER A 380 -8.78 -1.45 14.33
C SER A 380 -9.41 -1.91 13.02
N VAL A 381 -9.06 -3.11 12.60
CA VAL A 381 -9.55 -3.75 11.38
C VAL A 381 -9.98 -5.19 11.67
N GLY A 382 -10.92 -5.67 10.89
CA GLY A 382 -11.32 -7.07 10.90
C GLY A 382 -11.40 -7.64 9.49
N ALA A 383 -11.57 -8.93 9.38
CA ALA A 383 -11.64 -9.65 8.11
C ALA A 383 -12.97 -9.43 7.33
N GLY A 384 -13.57 -8.23 7.45
CA GLY A 384 -14.84 -7.89 6.81
C GLY A 384 -16.06 -8.16 7.68
N VAL A 385 -17.23 -7.75 7.18
CA VAL A 385 -18.49 -7.92 7.88
C VAL A 385 -18.89 -9.40 7.84
N ALA A 386 -18.96 -10.02 9.03
CA ALA A 386 -19.71 -11.26 9.27
C ALA A 386 -19.30 -12.49 8.45
N VAL A 387 -18.01 -12.71 8.18
CA VAL A 387 -17.57 -13.97 7.56
C VAL A 387 -16.94 -14.88 8.63
N ALA A 388 -17.77 -15.76 9.20
CA ALA A 388 -17.27 -16.86 10.04
C ALA A 388 -16.25 -17.70 9.25
N GLY A 389 -15.10 -18.01 9.86
CA GLY A 389 -14.01 -18.73 9.20
C GLY A 389 -12.99 -17.83 8.51
N SER A 390 -13.18 -16.53 8.44
CA SER A 390 -12.16 -15.60 7.94
C SER A 390 -10.90 -15.65 8.81
N VAL A 391 -9.74 -15.58 8.18
CA VAL A 391 -8.44 -15.63 8.85
C VAL A 391 -7.61 -14.43 8.40
N ILE A 392 -7.00 -13.75 9.35
CA ILE A 392 -5.90 -12.79 9.10
C ILE A 392 -4.59 -13.43 9.54
N ALA A 393 -3.55 -13.29 8.74
CA ALA A 393 -2.25 -13.92 8.99
C ALA A 393 -1.12 -12.89 8.89
N ILE A 394 -0.19 -12.96 9.82
CA ILE A 394 0.97 -12.07 9.92
C ILE A 394 2.23 -12.93 9.83
N GLY A 395 3.07 -12.64 8.84
CA GLY A 395 4.32 -13.35 8.59
C GLY A 395 5.46 -12.84 9.48
N TYR A 396 6.15 -13.77 10.13
CA TYR A 396 7.37 -13.52 10.92
C TYR A 396 8.50 -14.40 10.43
N ARG A 397 9.71 -14.07 10.86
CA ARG A 397 10.89 -14.86 10.54
C ARG A 397 11.83 -14.97 11.73
N THR A 398 12.40 -16.16 11.94
CA THR A 398 13.47 -16.43 12.90
C THR A 398 14.75 -16.79 12.17
N THR A 399 15.88 -16.49 12.79
CA THR A 399 17.21 -16.96 12.36
C THR A 399 17.54 -18.23 13.14
N GLY A 400 17.18 -19.36 12.60
CA GLY A 400 17.31 -20.65 13.26
C GLY A 400 16.03 -21.12 13.94
N ALA A 401 16.10 -22.29 14.56
CA ALA A 401 14.97 -22.92 15.22
C ALA A 401 14.59 -22.16 16.51
N ALA A 402 13.30 -21.86 16.64
CA ALA A 402 12.68 -21.24 17.82
C ALA A 402 11.35 -21.93 18.11
N ALA A 403 10.86 -21.84 19.34
CA ALA A 403 9.53 -22.27 19.71
C ALA A 403 8.62 -21.05 19.91
N VAL A 404 7.47 -21.02 19.25
CA VAL A 404 6.40 -20.09 19.55
C VAL A 404 5.74 -20.50 20.85
N THR A 405 5.81 -19.65 21.86
CA THR A 405 5.29 -19.93 23.22
C THR A 405 4.03 -19.14 23.55
N SER A 406 3.83 -18.00 22.89
CA SER A 406 2.64 -17.19 23.06
C SER A 406 2.33 -16.35 21.83
N VAL A 407 1.07 -16.03 21.67
CA VAL A 407 0.57 -15.05 20.69
C VAL A 407 -0.30 -14.06 21.43
N SER A 408 0.01 -12.78 21.28
CA SER A 408 -0.71 -11.72 21.98
C SER A 408 -1.33 -10.74 20.99
N PRO A 409 -2.55 -11.04 20.48
CA PRO A 409 -3.29 -10.08 19.68
C PRO A 409 -3.69 -8.86 20.52
N VAL A 410 -3.66 -7.71 19.87
CA VAL A 410 -4.11 -6.44 20.42
C VAL A 410 -5.45 -6.09 19.79
N PHE A 411 -6.45 -5.85 20.60
CA PHE A 411 -7.80 -5.49 20.16
C PHE A 411 -8.11 -4.05 20.51
N ALA A 412 -8.83 -3.34 19.64
CA ALA A 412 -9.27 -1.98 19.89
C ALA A 412 -10.76 -1.82 19.51
N GLY A 413 -11.41 -0.82 20.13
CA GLY A 413 -12.81 -0.50 19.89
C GLY A 413 -13.81 -1.35 20.65
N THR A 414 -15.08 -0.91 20.61
CA THR A 414 -16.22 -1.57 21.25
C THR A 414 -16.65 -2.82 20.48
N THR A 415 -17.00 -3.89 21.21
CA THR A 415 -17.81 -4.98 20.69
C THR A 415 -19.18 -4.92 21.30
N THR A 416 -20.20 -4.70 20.49
CA THR A 416 -21.61 -4.76 20.91
C THR A 416 -22.12 -6.19 21.09
N ALA A 417 -21.40 -7.17 20.58
CA ALA A 417 -21.70 -8.60 20.69
C ALA A 417 -20.41 -9.41 20.86
N PRO A 418 -20.44 -10.55 21.58
CA PRO A 418 -19.28 -11.40 21.79
C PRO A 418 -18.70 -11.88 20.46
N ALA A 419 -17.43 -11.56 20.21
CA ALA A 419 -16.66 -12.14 19.12
C ALA A 419 -15.81 -13.29 19.66
N THR A 420 -15.68 -14.36 18.89
CA THR A 420 -14.86 -15.52 19.25
C THR A 420 -13.83 -15.81 18.16
N TYR A 421 -12.67 -16.29 18.59
CA TYR A 421 -11.56 -16.53 17.68
C TYR A 421 -10.71 -17.74 18.07
N GLN A 422 -9.88 -18.17 17.16
CA GLN A 422 -8.79 -19.11 17.38
C GLN A 422 -7.47 -18.48 16.93
N VAL A 423 -6.40 -18.82 17.62
CA VAL A 423 -5.04 -18.56 17.18
C VAL A 423 -4.55 -19.75 16.38
N LEU A 424 -3.98 -19.50 15.20
CA LEU A 424 -3.35 -20.52 14.37
C LEU A 424 -1.89 -20.16 14.14
N VAL A 425 -1.05 -21.20 14.00
CA VAL A 425 0.35 -21.05 13.58
C VAL A 425 0.55 -21.85 12.30
N TYR A 426 1.11 -21.22 11.27
CA TYR A 426 1.46 -21.88 10.01
C TYR A 426 2.96 -21.77 9.75
N GLY A 427 3.55 -22.79 9.13
CA GLY A 427 4.82 -22.65 8.44
C GLY A 427 4.66 -21.81 7.17
N ALA A 428 5.72 -21.14 6.73
CA ALA A 428 5.70 -20.44 5.45
C ALA A 428 5.81 -21.42 4.28
N ALA A 429 4.99 -21.23 3.25
CA ALA A 429 5.11 -21.94 1.98
C ALA A 429 6.23 -21.33 1.11
N ALA A 430 6.65 -22.04 0.08
CA ALA A 430 7.71 -21.60 -0.82
C ALA A 430 7.38 -20.30 -1.58
N ASN A 431 6.09 -20.00 -1.77
CA ASN A 431 5.61 -18.75 -2.38
C ASN A 431 5.52 -17.56 -1.39
N GLY A 432 5.96 -17.74 -0.13
CA GLY A 432 5.93 -16.70 0.89
C GLY A 432 4.58 -16.49 1.57
N GLN A 433 3.58 -17.31 1.29
CA GLN A 433 2.25 -17.28 1.93
C GLN A 433 2.17 -18.26 3.11
N PRO A 434 1.10 -18.18 3.97
CA PRO A 434 0.85 -19.22 4.95
C PRO A 434 0.72 -20.60 4.29
N GLY A 435 1.48 -21.57 4.79
CA GLY A 435 1.57 -22.91 4.25
C GLY A 435 0.94 -23.96 5.17
N THR A 436 1.74 -24.91 5.67
CA THR A 436 1.26 -26.00 6.53
C THR A 436 0.79 -25.46 7.87
N LEU A 437 -0.44 -25.84 8.29
CA LEU A 437 -0.97 -25.55 9.62
C LEU A 437 -0.22 -26.39 10.67
N LEU A 438 0.42 -25.74 11.62
CA LEU A 438 1.20 -26.35 12.70
C LEU A 438 0.43 -26.43 14.00
N TYR A 439 -0.47 -25.47 14.25
CA TYR A 439 -1.22 -25.40 15.52
C TYR A 439 -2.55 -24.65 15.34
N THR A 440 -3.55 -25.10 16.11
CA THR A 440 -4.84 -24.42 16.29
C THR A 440 -5.21 -24.39 17.78
N SER A 441 -5.46 -23.20 18.33
CA SER A 441 -5.89 -23.06 19.71
C SER A 441 -7.35 -23.51 19.92
N PRO A 442 -7.78 -23.78 21.15
CA PRO A 442 -9.20 -23.78 21.49
C PRO A 442 -9.86 -22.43 21.13
N VAL A 443 -11.18 -22.47 20.92
CA VAL A 443 -11.98 -21.24 20.69
C VAL A 443 -11.95 -20.38 21.97
N ARG A 444 -11.74 -19.09 21.78
CA ARG A 444 -11.62 -18.08 22.84
C ARG A 444 -12.58 -16.93 22.60
N PRO A 445 -13.18 -16.36 23.64
CA PRO A 445 -13.87 -15.07 23.50
C PRO A 445 -12.82 -13.95 23.32
N ARG A 446 -13.11 -13.00 22.45
CA ARG A 446 -12.38 -11.75 22.43
C ARG A 446 -12.63 -10.99 23.74
N PRO A 447 -11.61 -10.44 24.40
CA PRO A 447 -11.82 -9.59 25.58
C PRO A 447 -12.79 -8.45 25.28
N ALA A 448 -13.65 -8.13 26.25
CA ALA A 448 -14.55 -6.99 26.14
C ALA A 448 -13.73 -5.70 25.97
N GLY A 449 -14.17 -4.82 25.08
CA GLY A 449 -13.52 -3.54 24.79
C GLY A 449 -14.50 -2.38 24.92
N ALA A 450 -13.99 -1.22 25.32
CA ALA A 450 -14.72 0.04 25.29
C ALA A 450 -14.13 0.97 24.21
N ALA A 451 -14.87 2.01 23.83
CA ALA A 451 -14.38 2.99 22.85
C ALA A 451 -13.09 3.64 23.35
N GLY A 452 -12.07 3.67 22.48
CA GLY A 452 -10.75 4.22 22.79
C GLY A 452 -9.86 3.35 23.69
N ILE A 453 -10.33 2.17 24.13
CA ILE A 453 -9.55 1.25 24.95
C ILE A 453 -8.90 0.18 24.06
N VAL A 454 -7.62 -0.03 24.31
CA VAL A 454 -6.81 -1.09 23.66
C VAL A 454 -6.59 -2.21 24.68
N THR A 455 -6.90 -3.45 24.30
CA THR A 455 -6.76 -4.62 25.16
C THR A 455 -5.86 -5.65 24.50
N THR A 456 -4.83 -6.12 25.22
CA THR A 456 -3.95 -7.20 24.76
C THR A 456 -4.33 -8.48 25.50
N GLU A 457 -4.56 -9.56 24.75
CA GLU A 457 -4.74 -10.90 25.32
C GLU A 457 -3.53 -11.77 24.99
N THR A 458 -2.91 -12.39 25.99
CA THR A 458 -1.81 -13.33 25.77
C THR A 458 -2.35 -14.76 25.77
N VAL A 459 -2.23 -15.41 24.61
CA VAL A 459 -2.61 -16.82 24.41
C VAL A 459 -1.36 -17.66 24.47
N ALA A 460 -1.26 -18.53 25.48
CA ALA A 460 -0.16 -19.50 25.57
C ALA A 460 -0.24 -20.54 24.45
N ILE A 461 0.91 -20.83 23.85
CA ILE A 461 1.08 -21.82 22.77
C ILE A 461 1.96 -22.97 23.27
N PRO A 462 1.68 -24.24 22.97
CA PRO A 462 2.43 -25.38 23.47
C PRO A 462 3.75 -25.59 22.71
N ASN A 463 4.66 -24.61 22.75
CA ASN A 463 6.03 -24.70 22.19
C ASN A 463 6.07 -25.21 20.74
N ILE A 464 5.38 -24.54 19.82
CA ILE A 464 5.39 -24.91 18.40
C ILE A 464 6.72 -24.52 17.75
N THR A 465 7.49 -25.50 17.34
CA THR A 465 8.78 -25.27 16.68
C THR A 465 8.60 -24.65 15.30
N VAL A 466 9.32 -23.58 15.05
CA VAL A 466 9.42 -22.86 13.77
C VAL A 466 10.90 -22.67 13.41
N ASN A 467 11.20 -22.62 12.11
CA ASN A 467 12.54 -22.36 11.61
C ASN A 467 12.45 -21.53 10.32
N GLY A 468 12.97 -20.32 10.32
CA GLY A 468 12.81 -19.38 9.21
C GLY A 468 11.45 -18.70 9.20
N GLY A 469 10.75 -18.71 8.05
CA GLY A 469 9.45 -18.06 7.91
C GLY A 469 8.30 -18.83 8.54
N PHE A 470 7.42 -18.13 9.25
CA PHE A 470 6.19 -18.68 9.80
C PHE A 470 5.10 -17.61 9.89
N PHE A 471 3.85 -18.01 10.08
CA PHE A 471 2.73 -17.10 10.23
C PHE A 471 1.99 -17.35 11.53
N VAL A 472 1.61 -16.26 12.17
CA VAL A 472 0.65 -16.26 13.29
C VAL A 472 -0.64 -15.67 12.78
N SER A 473 -1.76 -16.32 13.08
CA SER A 473 -3.03 -15.99 12.46
C SER A 473 -4.16 -15.97 13.48
N LEU A 474 -5.16 -15.13 13.20
CA LEU A 474 -6.40 -15.05 13.97
C LEU A 474 -7.56 -15.46 13.07
N LYS A 475 -8.25 -16.54 13.45
CA LYS A 475 -9.45 -17.03 12.75
C LYS A 475 -10.70 -16.58 13.50
N THR A 476 -11.57 -15.88 12.82
CA THR A 476 -12.90 -15.50 13.34
C THR A 476 -13.81 -16.73 13.32
N ILE A 477 -14.44 -17.07 14.47
CA ILE A 477 -15.32 -18.24 14.59
C ILE A 477 -16.78 -17.85 14.44
N GLY A 478 -17.19 -16.73 15.05
CA GLY A 478 -18.56 -16.21 14.95
C GLY A 478 -18.73 -15.18 13.85
N ALA A 479 -19.92 -14.60 13.76
CA ALA A 479 -20.26 -13.57 12.78
C ALA A 479 -19.76 -12.16 13.16
N ASN A 480 -19.15 -11.98 14.34
CA ASN A 480 -18.76 -10.69 14.86
C ASN A 480 -17.28 -10.39 14.57
N ASN A 481 -16.99 -9.14 14.23
CA ASN A 481 -15.65 -8.68 13.91
C ASN A 481 -14.73 -8.71 15.15
N LEU A 482 -13.49 -9.14 14.97
CA LEU A 482 -12.47 -9.16 16.03
C LEU A 482 -11.93 -7.78 16.38
N SER A 483 -11.95 -6.82 15.46
CA SER A 483 -11.38 -5.49 15.64
C SER A 483 -9.92 -5.53 16.13
N VAL A 484 -9.05 -6.15 15.35
CA VAL A 484 -7.61 -6.23 15.63
C VAL A 484 -6.99 -4.86 15.43
N ALA A 485 -6.25 -4.40 16.41
CA ALA A 485 -5.58 -3.10 16.38
C ALA A 485 -4.49 -3.03 15.31
N TYR A 486 -4.24 -1.85 14.80
CA TYR A 486 -3.17 -1.62 13.82
C TYR A 486 -2.48 -0.27 13.99
N GLN A 487 -1.30 -0.15 13.40
CA GLN A 487 -0.64 1.11 13.09
C GLN A 487 -0.64 1.33 11.59
N THR A 488 -0.79 2.57 11.16
CA THR A 488 -0.80 2.95 9.75
C THR A 488 0.61 2.81 9.15
N GLU A 489 0.69 2.21 7.96
CA GLU A 489 1.90 2.12 7.17
C GLU A 489 1.54 2.41 5.71
N VAL A 490 2.06 3.50 5.15
CA VAL A 490 1.74 3.98 3.81
C VAL A 490 3.02 4.13 2.98
N PRO A 491 3.11 3.41 1.86
CA PRO A 491 2.29 2.26 1.47
C PRO A 491 2.51 1.06 2.38
N LEU A 492 1.53 0.17 2.50
CA LEU A 492 1.70 -1.06 3.27
C LEU A 492 2.70 -1.98 2.55
N ARG A 493 3.64 -2.57 3.31
CA ARG A 493 4.57 -3.58 2.77
C ARG A 493 3.83 -4.80 2.24
N GLY A 494 4.25 -5.33 1.10
CA GLY A 494 3.73 -6.57 0.56
C GLY A 494 4.33 -7.83 1.20
N GLY A 495 3.66 -8.97 1.02
CA GLY A 495 4.18 -10.27 1.42
C GLY A 495 4.26 -10.52 2.92
N THR A 496 3.59 -9.72 3.75
CA THR A 496 3.68 -9.81 5.21
C THR A 496 2.34 -10.05 5.87
N PHE A 497 1.30 -9.36 5.44
CA PHE A 497 -0.03 -9.40 6.01
C PHE A 497 -0.99 -10.00 5.00
N PHE A 498 -1.66 -11.07 5.37
CA PHE A 498 -2.58 -11.78 4.49
C PHE A 498 -3.94 -11.95 5.13
N TYR A 499 -4.96 -12.11 4.30
CA TYR A 499 -6.28 -12.53 4.77
C TYR A 499 -6.88 -13.59 3.85
N THR A 500 -7.84 -14.32 4.36
CA THR A 500 -8.65 -15.28 3.60
C THR A 500 -10.07 -15.30 4.14
N THR A 501 -11.03 -15.46 3.25
CA THR A 501 -12.44 -15.72 3.58
C THR A 501 -12.83 -17.16 3.26
N THR A 502 -11.89 -17.95 2.73
CA THR A 502 -12.08 -19.35 2.30
C THR A 502 -11.46 -20.35 3.29
N ASN A 503 -11.41 -20.01 4.57
CA ASN A 503 -10.89 -20.85 5.64
C ASN A 503 -9.42 -21.31 5.43
N GLY A 504 -8.60 -20.48 4.79
CA GLY A 504 -7.17 -20.76 4.57
C GLY A 504 -6.83 -21.50 3.27
N THR A 505 -7.77 -21.64 2.34
CA THR A 505 -7.50 -22.29 1.04
C THR A 505 -6.88 -21.35 0.02
N THR A 506 -7.20 -20.04 0.09
CA THR A 506 -6.61 -19.00 -0.75
C THR A 506 -6.27 -17.80 0.10
N TRP A 507 -5.11 -17.20 -0.14
CA TRP A 507 -4.61 -16.05 0.61
C TRP A 507 -4.49 -14.81 -0.28
N THR A 508 -4.96 -13.69 0.24
CA THR A 508 -4.84 -12.37 -0.41
C THR A 508 -3.92 -11.50 0.43
N ASP A 509 -2.95 -10.86 -0.19
CA ASP A 509 -2.09 -9.89 0.48
C ASP A 509 -2.89 -8.61 0.79
N ILE A 510 -2.85 -8.16 2.04
CA ILE A 510 -3.63 -6.99 2.50
C ILE A 510 -3.21 -5.72 1.77
N ASN A 511 -1.97 -5.60 1.32
CA ASN A 511 -1.51 -4.43 0.58
C ASN A 511 -2.28 -4.20 -0.73
N THR A 512 -2.86 -5.27 -1.30
CA THR A 512 -3.68 -5.17 -2.52
C THR A 512 -5.11 -4.67 -2.24
N ALA A 513 -5.53 -4.66 -0.97
CA ALA A 513 -6.86 -4.24 -0.54
C ALA A 513 -6.93 -2.76 -0.11
N THR A 514 -5.90 -1.95 -0.38
CA THR A 514 -5.78 -0.54 0.02
C THR A 514 -5.91 -0.28 1.54
N LEU A 515 -5.77 -1.32 2.35
CA LEU A 515 -5.78 -1.23 3.81
C LEU A 515 -4.33 -1.00 4.30
N ASN A 516 -3.98 0.23 4.60
CA ASN A 516 -2.65 0.61 5.08
C ASN A 516 -2.45 0.25 6.57
N SER A 517 -2.72 -1.02 6.93
CA SER A 517 -2.87 -1.48 8.31
C SER A 517 -1.80 -2.51 8.69
N ARG A 518 -0.80 -2.08 9.43
CA ARG A 518 0.21 -2.92 10.06
C ARG A 518 -0.35 -3.49 11.36
N LEU A 519 -0.72 -4.78 11.35
CA LEU A 519 -1.51 -5.42 12.41
C LEU A 519 -0.72 -5.59 13.71
N ALA A 520 -1.39 -5.36 14.84
CA ALA A 520 -0.82 -5.45 16.18
C ALA A 520 -1.04 -6.86 16.77
N VAL A 521 -0.10 -7.75 16.51
CA VAL A 521 -0.05 -9.08 17.12
C VAL A 521 1.40 -9.34 17.56
N ASN A 522 1.60 -9.61 18.85
CA ASN A 522 2.93 -9.91 19.36
C ASN A 522 3.14 -11.42 19.44
N VAL A 523 4.36 -11.88 19.19
CA VAL A 523 4.72 -13.29 19.21
C VAL A 523 5.84 -13.50 20.23
N GLY A 524 5.58 -14.30 21.25
CA GLY A 524 6.58 -14.74 22.22
C GLY A 524 7.30 -16.00 21.73
N LEU A 525 8.61 -15.99 21.87
CA LEU A 525 9.48 -17.09 21.43
C LEU A 525 10.30 -17.65 22.62
N SER A 526 10.72 -18.89 22.51
CA SER A 526 11.72 -19.49 23.39
C SER A 526 12.73 -20.32 22.61
N THR A 527 13.82 -20.69 23.25
CA THR A 527 14.75 -21.70 22.72
C THR A 527 14.01 -23.03 22.56
N VAL A 528 14.29 -23.71 21.48
CA VAL A 528 13.92 -25.13 21.36
C VAL A 528 14.83 -25.90 22.30
N THR A 529 14.31 -26.29 23.46
CA THR A 529 14.99 -27.22 24.34
C THR A 529 14.75 -28.64 23.83
N ALA A 530 15.82 -29.29 23.36
CA ALA A 530 15.73 -30.69 22.99
C ALA A 530 15.36 -31.52 24.22
N THR A 531 14.27 -32.27 24.13
CA THR A 531 13.84 -33.18 25.19
C THR A 531 14.45 -34.53 24.95
N ARG A 532 14.99 -35.16 26.00
CA ARG A 532 15.51 -36.52 25.91
C ARG A 532 14.38 -37.46 25.51
N ASN A 533 14.53 -38.06 24.32
CA ASN A 533 13.56 -39.03 23.81
C ASN A 533 14.02 -40.43 24.21
N GLU A 534 13.47 -40.94 25.32
CA GLU A 534 13.86 -42.23 25.87
C GLU A 534 13.50 -43.40 24.91
N ALA A 535 12.37 -43.34 24.21
CA ALA A 535 11.97 -44.34 23.23
C ALA A 535 12.97 -44.39 22.06
N LEU A 536 13.35 -43.23 21.53
CA LEU A 536 14.35 -43.15 20.48
C LEU A 536 15.73 -43.53 21.01
N ALA A 537 16.07 -43.14 22.24
CA ALA A 537 17.32 -43.52 22.88
C ALA A 537 17.42 -45.04 23.04
N ALA A 538 16.34 -45.74 23.35
CA ALA A 538 16.32 -47.19 23.41
C ALA A 538 16.54 -47.84 22.01
N ALA A 539 16.02 -47.25 20.96
CA ALA A 539 16.08 -47.75 19.60
C ALA A 539 17.40 -47.45 18.85
N VAL A 540 18.10 -46.35 19.21
CA VAL A 540 19.39 -46.01 18.64
C VAL A 540 20.48 -46.91 19.22
N SER A 541 21.29 -47.55 18.37
CA SER A 541 22.37 -48.47 18.76
C SER A 541 23.78 -47.83 18.60
N VAL A 542 24.68 -48.24 19.45
CA VAL A 542 26.10 -47.92 19.37
C VAL A 542 26.91 -49.21 19.60
N ALA A 543 27.58 -49.66 18.56
CA ALA A 543 28.32 -50.91 18.61
C ALA A 543 29.60 -50.89 17.73
N PRO A 544 30.71 -51.52 18.17
CA PRO A 544 30.91 -52.09 19.50
C PRO A 544 31.03 -50.99 20.57
N ASN A 545 30.66 -51.33 21.79
CA ASN A 545 30.87 -50.50 22.97
C ASN A 545 31.20 -51.44 24.16
N PRO A 546 32.45 -51.51 24.59
CA PRO A 546 33.60 -50.67 24.28
C PRO A 546 34.09 -50.70 22.82
N ALA A 547 34.65 -49.58 22.38
CA ALA A 547 35.20 -49.37 21.05
C ALA A 547 36.75 -49.22 21.10
N HIS A 548 37.47 -49.88 20.20
CA HIS A 548 38.95 -49.75 20.11
C HIS A 548 39.39 -48.75 19.03
N GLN A 549 38.90 -48.96 17.80
CA GLN A 549 39.27 -48.07 16.67
C GLN A 549 38.08 -47.28 16.16
N ARG A 550 36.88 -47.85 16.18
CA ARG A 550 35.64 -47.27 15.71
C ARG A 550 34.43 -47.84 16.38
N PHE A 551 33.34 -47.10 16.37
CA PHE A 551 32.02 -47.62 16.66
C PHE A 551 31.06 -47.15 15.57
N THR A 552 30.00 -47.91 15.35
CA THR A 552 28.91 -47.59 14.43
C THR A 552 27.71 -47.12 15.24
N LEU A 553 27.20 -45.93 14.89
CA LEU A 553 25.92 -45.40 15.34
C LEU A 553 24.82 -45.87 14.37
N GLY A 554 23.90 -46.68 14.86
CA GLY A 554 22.72 -47.15 14.11
C GLY A 554 21.48 -46.38 14.51
N VAL A 555 20.74 -45.88 13.53
CA VAL A 555 19.49 -45.12 13.71
C VAL A 555 18.35 -45.88 13.00
N PRO A 556 17.26 -46.21 13.71
CA PRO A 556 16.19 -47.04 13.16
C PRO A 556 15.38 -46.33 12.08
N ALA A 557 14.67 -47.15 11.28
CA ALA A 557 13.80 -46.66 10.20
C ALA A 557 12.74 -45.66 10.70
N GLY A 558 12.52 -44.59 9.94
CA GLY A 558 11.42 -43.62 10.15
C GLY A 558 11.59 -42.65 11.32
N SER A 559 12.61 -42.84 12.18
CA SER A 559 12.75 -42.05 13.42
C SER A 559 13.31 -40.65 13.19
N LEU A 560 14.30 -40.50 12.30
CA LEU A 560 14.98 -39.22 12.02
C LEU A 560 15.27 -39.09 10.52
N ARG A 561 15.31 -37.82 10.01
CA ARG A 561 15.72 -37.52 8.63
C ARG A 561 17.07 -36.81 8.56
N THR A 562 17.25 -35.86 9.42
CA THR A 562 18.51 -35.12 9.59
C THR A 562 18.83 -35.05 11.06
N ALA A 563 20.07 -35.28 11.43
CA ALA A 563 20.51 -35.19 12.81
C ALA A 563 21.96 -34.71 12.90
N SER A 564 22.30 -34.08 14.00
CA SER A 564 23.69 -33.77 14.38
C SER A 564 24.13 -34.77 15.46
N ALA A 565 25.19 -35.51 15.21
CA ALA A 565 25.80 -36.43 16.19
C ALA A 565 27.11 -35.83 16.68
N THR A 566 27.21 -35.60 18.01
CA THR A 566 28.35 -34.99 18.65
C THR A 566 28.92 -35.90 19.70
N LEU A 567 30.23 -36.17 19.66
CA LEU A 567 30.95 -36.95 20.66
C LEU A 567 31.79 -36.01 21.55
N ALA A 568 31.60 -36.06 22.85
CA ALA A 568 32.30 -35.23 23.81
C ALA A 568 32.96 -36.09 24.90
N ASN A 569 34.09 -35.65 25.43
CA ASN A 569 34.77 -36.28 26.58
C ASN A 569 34.02 -35.92 27.89
N THR A 570 34.50 -36.44 29.02
CA THR A 570 33.91 -36.22 30.36
C THR A 570 34.01 -34.76 30.85
N LEU A 571 34.83 -33.91 30.25
CA LEU A 571 34.92 -32.48 30.51
C LEU A 571 33.96 -31.66 29.63
N GLY A 572 33.18 -32.32 28.77
CA GLY A 572 32.29 -31.66 27.84
C GLY A 572 32.95 -31.14 26.55
N GLN A 573 34.25 -31.38 26.37
CA GLN A 573 34.96 -30.99 25.17
C GLN A 573 34.51 -31.88 23.99
N VAL A 574 34.05 -31.26 22.91
CA VAL A 574 33.65 -31.94 21.68
C VAL A 574 34.91 -32.44 20.94
N VAL A 575 34.96 -33.76 20.71
CA VAL A 575 36.04 -34.41 19.98
C VAL A 575 35.68 -34.83 18.57
N ALA A 576 34.38 -34.99 18.25
CA ALA A 576 33.88 -35.24 16.89
C ALA A 576 32.47 -34.75 16.74
N THR A 577 32.14 -34.22 15.54
CA THR A 577 30.77 -33.87 15.13
C THR A 577 30.51 -34.36 13.72
N ARG A 578 29.33 -34.95 13.49
CA ARG A 578 28.84 -35.37 12.16
C ARG A 578 27.43 -34.92 11.93
N GLN A 579 27.17 -34.40 10.73
CA GLN A 579 25.81 -34.21 10.24
C GLN A 579 25.35 -35.47 9.52
N LEU A 580 24.19 -35.94 9.89
CA LEU A 580 23.60 -37.18 9.34
C LEU A 580 22.40 -36.81 8.48
N ASN A 581 22.38 -37.33 7.26
CA ASN A 581 21.19 -37.36 6.41
C ASN A 581 20.75 -38.82 6.29
N LEU A 582 19.62 -39.16 6.91
CA LEU A 582 19.18 -40.52 7.07
C LEU A 582 18.01 -40.81 6.11
N PRO A 583 18.08 -41.93 5.35
CA PRO A 583 16.95 -42.38 4.53
C PRO A 583 15.79 -42.85 5.41
N ALA A 584 14.59 -43.02 4.78
CA ALA A 584 13.41 -43.49 5.49
C ALA A 584 13.59 -44.88 6.15
N ALA A 585 14.45 -45.67 5.59
CA ALA A 585 14.78 -47.02 6.09
C ALA A 585 15.72 -47.00 7.31
N GLY A 586 16.09 -45.82 7.81
CA GLY A 586 17.13 -45.70 8.82
C GLY A 586 18.53 -45.75 8.20
N GLY A 587 19.56 -45.71 9.03
CA GLY A 587 20.93 -45.73 8.54
C GLY A 587 21.94 -45.94 9.65
N SER A 588 23.20 -46.08 9.26
CA SER A 588 24.30 -46.16 10.18
C SER A 588 25.46 -45.28 9.75
N THR A 589 26.26 -44.84 10.72
CA THR A 589 27.48 -44.06 10.47
C THR A 589 28.57 -44.45 11.43
N ASP A 590 29.82 -44.51 10.94
CA ASP A 590 30.98 -44.90 11.75
C ASP A 590 31.65 -43.68 12.34
N PHE A 591 32.06 -43.77 13.59
CA PHE A 591 32.91 -42.81 14.28
C PHE A 591 34.28 -43.45 14.48
N ASP A 592 35.32 -42.85 13.95
CA ASP A 592 36.71 -43.17 14.20
C ASP A 592 37.10 -42.63 15.57
N VAL A 593 37.50 -43.51 16.48
CA VAL A 593 37.96 -43.19 17.85
C VAL A 593 39.39 -43.65 18.09
N SER A 594 40.10 -44.10 17.06
CA SER A 594 41.45 -44.64 17.13
C SER A 594 42.50 -43.69 17.70
N ARG A 595 42.22 -42.36 17.64
CA ARG A 595 43.09 -41.28 18.14
C ARG A 595 42.62 -40.70 19.46
N LEU A 596 41.54 -41.20 20.02
CA LEU A 596 41.02 -40.74 21.30
C LEU A 596 41.68 -41.50 22.46
N ALA A 597 41.84 -40.81 23.57
CA ALA A 597 42.33 -41.49 24.79
C ALA A 597 41.29 -42.50 25.31
N ALA A 598 41.77 -43.62 25.88
CA ALA A 598 40.88 -44.55 26.54
C ALA A 598 40.08 -43.84 27.63
N GLY A 599 38.77 -44.07 27.66
CA GLY A 599 37.89 -43.39 28.60
C GLY A 599 36.41 -43.43 28.21
N ILE A 600 35.62 -42.67 28.98
CA ILE A 600 34.17 -42.53 28.76
C ILE A 600 33.90 -41.30 27.93
N TYR A 601 33.10 -41.46 26.89
CA TYR A 601 32.64 -40.35 26.04
C TYR A 601 31.12 -40.32 26.03
N THR A 602 30.55 -39.15 25.81
CA THR A 602 29.12 -38.94 25.64
C THR A 602 28.84 -38.68 24.17
N LEU A 603 28.05 -39.52 23.52
CA LEU A 603 27.51 -39.31 22.19
C LEU A 603 26.10 -38.68 22.31
N THR A 604 25.94 -37.52 21.77
CA THR A 604 24.68 -36.79 21.70
C THR A 604 24.21 -36.75 20.25
N LEU A 605 23.00 -37.28 19.99
CA LEU A 605 22.32 -37.21 18.70
C LEU A 605 21.12 -36.26 18.83
N GLN A 606 21.09 -35.18 18.04
CA GLN A 606 20.03 -34.20 18.07
C GLN A 606 19.37 -34.07 16.71
N SER A 607 18.04 -34.09 16.66
CA SER A 607 17.22 -33.88 15.48
C SER A 607 15.94 -33.13 15.89
N GLY A 608 15.86 -31.83 15.51
CA GLY A 608 14.76 -30.99 15.98
C GLY A 608 14.67 -30.96 17.50
N ASN A 609 13.54 -31.41 18.06
CA ASN A 609 13.27 -31.47 19.50
C ASN A 609 13.74 -32.77 20.15
N ASP A 610 14.14 -33.77 19.38
CA ASP A 610 14.58 -35.06 19.91
C ASP A 610 16.06 -35.02 20.25
N LEU A 611 16.37 -35.45 21.47
CA LEU A 611 17.72 -35.60 22.00
C LEU A 611 17.92 -37.03 22.45
N VAL A 612 18.94 -37.69 21.89
CA VAL A 612 19.42 -38.99 22.35
C VAL A 612 20.82 -38.84 22.94
N VAL A 613 21.04 -39.38 24.12
CA VAL A 613 22.33 -39.39 24.77
C VAL A 613 22.75 -40.83 25.01
N LYS A 614 23.93 -41.22 24.51
CA LYS A 614 24.54 -42.55 24.69
C LYS A 614 25.92 -42.42 25.30
N ARG A 615 26.24 -43.34 26.15
CA ARG A 615 27.60 -43.49 26.67
C ARG A 615 28.39 -44.39 25.72
N VAL A 616 29.59 -43.96 25.37
CA VAL A 616 30.57 -44.69 24.57
C VAL A 616 31.83 -44.88 25.41
N VAL A 617 32.29 -46.10 25.49
CA VAL A 617 33.58 -46.46 26.16
C VAL A 617 34.61 -46.70 25.07
N VAL A 618 35.73 -45.99 25.13
CA VAL A 618 36.90 -46.18 24.23
C VAL A 618 38.01 -46.85 25.01
N GLU A 619 38.57 -47.93 24.44
CA GLU A 619 39.66 -48.74 24.99
C GLU A 619 40.88 -48.71 24.10
#